data_490ddeaf9d69859ca2e8ec164d3599e3
#
_entry.id   490ddeaf9d69859ca2e8ec164d3599e3
#
_cell.length_a   1.000
_cell.length_b   1.000
_cell.length_c   1.000
_cell.angle_alpha   90.00
_cell.angle_beta   90.00
_cell.angle_gamma   90.00
#
_symmetry.space_group_name_H-M   'P 1'
#
loop_
_entity.id
_entity.type
_entity.pdbx_description
1 polymer ?
#
loop_
_entity_poly.entity_id
_entity_poly.type
_entity_poly.pdbx_seq_one_letter_code
_entity_poly.pdbx_strand_id
1 'polypeptide(L)'
;MRGAVSLLEQRFLLQGKDFMAKGKSTIFFCQNCGYESSKWMGQCPGCREWNTMVEETVVTAGKGKSAKTAHEKVVPASFSEISLEKEERMQTHIEELNRVLGGGLVPGSLTLVGGDPGIGKSTLLLQVCREMSADGHKVLYISGEESLKQIKLRANRIGEFSDNMRLLCETNLEIIEETLEREKPEIVVVDSIQTMYQESVSAAPGSVSQVREATGVFLRLAKGLNISILIVGHVTKEGTVAGPRVLEHMVDTVLYFEGDRHASYRILRGVKNRFGSTNEIGVFEMEADGLHEVKNPSEFMLNGKPEEASGSIVVCSMEGTRPILIEIQALICHSNFGIPRRQAIGTDFNRVNLLMAVLEKRLGLQMGNCDAYVNIAGGIRISEPAIDLGIALAIISSFKNKVIDEKTIAMGEIGLSGEVRAVSMIPVRVQEAKKLGFTTCIIPAVCVDSVKNIRDITILGVKSVADAMQLI
;
A
#
# COMPACT_ATOMS: atom_id res chain seq x y z
N MET A 1 72.06 -20.96 47.18
CA MET A 1 70.67 -20.90 47.60
C MET A 1 69.77 -20.77 46.36
N ARG A 2 69.46 -21.91 45.75
CA ARG A 2 68.56 -22.03 44.62
C ARG A 2 67.57 -23.18 44.97
N GLY A 3 66.28 -22.93 44.98
CA GLY A 3 65.31 -24.03 45.12
C GLY A 3 64.20 -23.72 46.11
N ALA A 4 63.24 -22.83 45.71
CA ALA A 4 61.94 -22.74 46.37
C ALA A 4 60.94 -21.83 45.56
N VAL A 5 60.92 -21.92 44.26
CA VAL A 5 59.98 -21.14 43.41
C VAL A 5 59.29 -22.03 42.35
N SER A 6 59.17 -23.34 42.56
CA SER A 6 58.72 -24.23 41.53
C SER A 6 57.44 -25.03 41.86
N LEU A 7 56.75 -24.76 42.96
CA LEU A 7 55.55 -25.55 43.38
C LEU A 7 54.27 -24.72 43.57
N LEU A 8 54.31 -23.41 43.35
CA LEU A 8 53.14 -22.53 43.43
C LEU A 8 52.61 -22.10 42.04
N GLU A 9 53.41 -22.18 40.98
CA GLU A 9 52.96 -21.89 39.62
C GLU A 9 52.26 -23.03 38.92
N GLN A 10 52.42 -24.28 39.37
CA GLN A 10 51.72 -25.43 38.76
C GLN A 10 50.31 -25.71 39.31
N ARG A 11 49.84 -24.96 40.31
CA ARG A 11 48.47 -25.10 40.86
C ARG A 11 47.47 -24.07 40.30
N PHE A 12 47.89 -23.10 39.52
CA PHE A 12 47.01 -22.11 38.85
C PHE A 12 46.67 -22.44 37.42
N LEU A 13 47.20 -23.55 36.85
CA LEU A 13 46.98 -23.93 35.44
C LEU A 13 45.98 -25.08 35.26
N LEU A 14 45.23 -25.49 36.28
CA LEU A 14 44.27 -26.61 36.20
C LEU A 14 42.86 -26.29 36.73
N GLN A 15 42.44 -25.02 36.75
CA GLN A 15 41.05 -24.61 36.98
C GLN A 15 40.54 -23.62 35.98
N GLY A 16 40.96 -23.72 34.73
CA GLY A 16 40.36 -23.07 33.56
C GLY A 16 39.42 -24.06 32.86
N LYS A 17 38.37 -24.57 33.53
CA LYS A 17 37.29 -25.26 32.88
C LYS A 17 36.31 -24.26 32.25
N ASP A 18 36.37 -24.20 30.95
CA ASP A 18 35.22 -24.04 30.04
C ASP A 18 34.13 -23.07 30.47
N PHE A 19 34.40 -21.76 30.43
CA PHE A 19 33.38 -20.83 29.99
C PHE A 19 33.37 -20.88 28.45
N MET A 20 32.60 -21.79 27.88
CA MET A 20 32.19 -21.67 26.50
C MET A 20 31.45 -20.33 26.35
N ALA A 21 32.11 -19.38 25.73
CA ALA A 21 31.51 -18.14 25.28
C ALA A 21 30.35 -18.53 24.37
N LYS A 22 29.10 -18.21 24.76
CA LYS A 22 27.94 -18.27 23.90
C LYS A 22 28.31 -17.52 22.62
N GLY A 23 28.38 -18.24 21.50
CA GLY A 23 28.78 -17.66 20.23
C GLY A 23 27.75 -16.63 19.81
N LYS A 24 28.12 -15.37 19.87
CA LYS A 24 27.37 -14.31 19.18
C LYS A 24 27.64 -14.49 17.70
N SER A 25 26.64 -14.89 16.93
CA SER A 25 26.72 -14.88 15.48
C SER A 25 26.14 -13.57 14.97
N THR A 26 26.93 -12.87 14.20
CA THR A 26 26.48 -11.66 13.48
C THR A 26 25.84 -12.08 12.19
N ILE A 27 24.62 -11.62 11.94
CA ILE A 27 23.87 -11.81 10.69
C ILE A 27 23.51 -10.42 10.13
N PHE A 28 23.56 -10.27 8.83
CA PHE A 28 23.19 -9.06 8.14
C PHE A 28 21.82 -9.21 7.50
N PHE A 29 20.90 -8.29 7.76
CA PHE A 29 19.55 -8.26 7.21
C PHE A 29 19.37 -7.08 6.27
N CYS A 30 18.70 -7.32 5.15
CA CYS A 30 18.26 -6.23 4.29
C CYS A 30 17.02 -5.56 4.90
N GLN A 31 17.09 -4.27 5.19
CA GLN A 31 15.99 -3.49 5.74
C GLN A 31 14.80 -3.37 4.78
N ASN A 32 15.04 -3.50 3.47
CA ASN A 32 14.00 -3.34 2.46
C ASN A 32 13.21 -4.63 2.21
N CYS A 33 13.88 -5.81 2.13
CA CYS A 33 13.23 -7.07 1.76
C CYS A 33 13.42 -8.20 2.78
N GLY A 34 14.18 -7.98 3.87
CA GLY A 34 14.46 -8.99 4.89
C GLY A 34 15.42 -10.11 4.47
N TYR A 35 16.13 -9.97 3.35
CA TYR A 35 17.13 -10.96 2.93
C TYR A 35 18.23 -11.08 3.98
N GLU A 36 18.57 -12.33 4.35
CA GLU A 36 19.56 -12.64 5.37
C GLU A 36 20.89 -13.07 4.75
N SER A 37 22.00 -12.60 5.33
CA SER A 37 23.34 -12.97 4.92
C SER A 37 24.27 -13.07 6.13
N SER A 38 25.21 -14.02 6.12
CA SER A 38 26.28 -14.10 7.09
C SER A 38 27.40 -13.07 6.86
N LYS A 39 27.35 -12.33 5.74
CA LYS A 39 28.34 -11.30 5.37
C LYS A 39 27.63 -10.04 4.91
N TRP A 40 28.22 -8.90 5.24
CA TRP A 40 27.76 -7.62 4.71
C TRP A 40 27.98 -7.54 3.20
N MET A 41 26.99 -7.02 2.48
CA MET A 41 27.03 -6.80 1.05
C MET A 41 26.50 -5.39 0.73
N GLY A 42 27.19 -4.66 -0.13
CA GLY A 42 26.77 -3.31 -0.53
C GLY A 42 25.46 -3.26 -1.29
N GLN A 43 25.14 -4.32 -2.07
CA GLN A 43 23.88 -4.49 -2.78
C GLN A 43 23.18 -5.76 -2.27
N CYS A 44 21.92 -5.67 -1.93
CA CYS A 44 21.12 -6.80 -1.50
C CYS A 44 20.83 -7.75 -2.68
N PRO A 45 21.13 -9.06 -2.58
CA PRO A 45 20.81 -10.01 -3.65
C PRO A 45 19.31 -10.23 -3.85
N GLY A 46 18.50 -10.01 -2.81
CA GLY A 46 17.06 -10.22 -2.85
C GLY A 46 16.31 -9.12 -3.60
N CYS A 47 16.52 -7.85 -3.24
CA CYS A 47 15.81 -6.71 -3.82
C CYS A 47 16.68 -5.82 -4.72
N ARG A 48 17.99 -6.08 -4.81
CA ARG A 48 18.99 -5.33 -5.59
C ARG A 48 19.17 -3.86 -5.18
N GLU A 49 18.66 -3.47 -4.02
CA GLU A 49 18.87 -2.14 -3.47
C GLU A 49 20.25 -2.02 -2.83
N TRP A 50 20.85 -0.83 -2.90
CA TRP A 50 22.15 -0.53 -2.35
C TRP A 50 22.07 -0.02 -0.92
N ASN A 51 23.08 -0.37 -0.09
CA ASN A 51 23.24 0.09 1.29
C ASN A 51 22.06 -0.22 2.23
N THR A 52 21.36 -1.34 1.99
CA THR A 52 20.20 -1.78 2.78
C THR A 52 20.53 -2.89 3.79
N MET A 53 21.77 -3.38 3.82
CA MET A 53 22.21 -4.44 4.74
C MET A 53 22.64 -3.87 6.09
N VAL A 54 21.96 -4.27 7.15
CA VAL A 54 22.23 -3.86 8.55
C VAL A 54 22.69 -5.06 9.37
N GLU A 55 23.66 -4.81 10.24
CA GLU A 55 24.22 -5.81 11.14
C GLU A 55 23.31 -6.02 12.35
N GLU A 56 22.91 -7.27 12.60
CA GLU A 56 22.22 -7.66 13.81
C GLU A 56 22.96 -8.82 14.52
N THR A 57 23.10 -8.71 15.83
CA THR A 57 23.70 -9.77 16.64
C THR A 57 22.63 -10.75 17.09
N VAL A 58 22.64 -11.97 16.54
CA VAL A 58 21.73 -13.04 16.96
C VAL A 58 22.44 -13.91 18.01
N VAL A 59 21.91 -13.95 19.21
CA VAL A 59 22.33 -14.93 20.23
C VAL A 59 21.60 -16.22 19.92
N THR A 60 22.31 -17.24 19.43
CA THR A 60 21.75 -18.56 19.32
C THR A 60 21.39 -19.06 20.72
N ALA A 61 20.11 -19.08 21.05
CA ALA A 61 19.60 -19.70 22.27
C ALA A 61 20.04 -21.17 22.25
N GLY A 62 20.83 -21.55 23.23
CA GLY A 62 21.17 -22.94 23.46
C GLY A 62 19.86 -23.74 23.58
N LYS A 63 19.82 -24.95 23.02
CA LYS A 63 18.69 -25.87 23.11
C LYS A 63 18.22 -26.04 24.57
N GLY A 64 17.44 -25.08 25.07
CA GLY A 64 16.61 -25.27 26.24
C GLY A 64 15.58 -26.34 25.88
N LYS A 65 15.38 -27.30 26.76
CA LYS A 65 14.35 -28.33 26.64
C LYS A 65 13.02 -27.63 26.44
N SER A 66 12.56 -27.50 25.20
CA SER A 66 11.20 -27.16 24.89
C SER A 66 10.32 -28.18 25.62
N ALA A 67 9.45 -27.73 26.51
CA ALA A 67 8.37 -28.53 27.03
C ALA A 67 7.64 -29.08 25.82
N LYS A 68 7.52 -30.40 25.73
CA LYS A 68 6.73 -31.09 24.71
C LYS A 68 5.27 -30.70 24.97
N THR A 69 4.82 -29.58 24.40
CA THR A 69 3.40 -29.40 24.11
C THR A 69 3.02 -30.59 23.23
N ALA A 70 2.05 -31.34 23.67
CA ALA A 70 1.49 -32.47 22.91
C ALA A 70 1.00 -31.91 21.58
N HIS A 71 1.78 -32.10 20.52
CA HIS A 71 1.32 -31.83 19.16
C HIS A 71 0.14 -32.75 18.93
N GLU A 72 -1.08 -32.26 18.86
CA GLU A 72 -2.19 -32.97 18.24
C GLU A 72 -1.67 -33.46 16.88
N LYS A 73 -1.84 -34.75 16.64
CA LYS A 73 -1.42 -35.36 15.36
C LYS A 73 -2.24 -34.68 14.26
N VAL A 74 -1.67 -33.74 13.56
CA VAL A 74 -2.26 -33.17 12.36
C VAL A 74 -2.37 -34.29 11.34
N VAL A 75 -3.59 -34.75 11.07
CA VAL A 75 -3.88 -35.78 10.06
C VAL A 75 -4.13 -35.05 8.74
N PRO A 76 -3.45 -35.41 7.64
CA PRO A 76 -3.77 -34.88 6.32
C PRO A 76 -5.23 -35.17 5.96
N ALA A 77 -6.00 -34.13 5.56
CA ALA A 77 -7.36 -34.27 5.07
C ALA A 77 -7.35 -34.38 3.53
N SER A 78 -8.24 -35.19 2.96
CA SER A 78 -8.45 -35.23 1.52
C SER A 78 -9.24 -33.94 1.09
N PHE A 79 -9.06 -33.51 -0.16
CA PHE A 79 -9.75 -32.33 -0.67
C PHE A 79 -11.28 -32.43 -0.58
N SER A 80 -11.82 -33.64 -0.70
CA SER A 80 -13.24 -33.95 -0.58
C SER A 80 -13.80 -33.92 0.85
N GLU A 81 -12.93 -34.00 1.86
CA GLU A 81 -13.30 -33.92 3.28
C GLU A 81 -13.35 -32.46 3.80
N ILE A 82 -12.80 -31.53 3.00
CA ILE A 82 -12.82 -30.11 3.34
C ILE A 82 -14.17 -29.54 2.89
N SER A 83 -15.08 -29.30 3.82
CA SER A 83 -16.31 -28.59 3.54
C SER A 83 -15.98 -27.12 3.27
N LEU A 84 -16.25 -26.64 2.07
CA LEU A 84 -16.31 -25.22 1.79
C LEU A 84 -17.63 -24.68 2.34
N GLU A 85 -17.73 -24.49 3.65
CA GLU A 85 -18.71 -23.55 4.17
C GLU A 85 -18.41 -22.22 3.53
N LYS A 86 -19.45 -21.50 3.08
CA LYS A 86 -19.28 -20.16 2.51
C LYS A 86 -18.40 -19.37 3.49
N GLU A 87 -17.26 -18.90 3.00
CA GLU A 87 -16.33 -18.08 3.76
C GLU A 87 -17.12 -16.86 4.28
N GLU A 88 -17.60 -16.96 5.52
CA GLU A 88 -18.37 -15.89 6.16
C GLU A 88 -17.39 -14.76 6.45
N ARG A 89 -17.50 -13.69 5.64
CA ARG A 89 -16.69 -12.48 5.84
C ARG A 89 -17.40 -11.55 6.79
N MET A 90 -16.68 -11.05 7.77
CA MET A 90 -17.17 -10.04 8.70
C MET A 90 -17.16 -8.68 8.00
N GLN A 91 -18.33 -8.03 7.91
CA GLN A 91 -18.46 -6.72 7.30
C GLN A 91 -17.93 -5.65 8.26
N THR A 92 -17.00 -4.82 7.78
CA THR A 92 -16.42 -3.75 8.63
C THR A 92 -17.35 -2.54 8.79
N HIS A 93 -18.49 -2.52 8.10
CA HIS A 93 -19.42 -1.38 7.98
C HIS A 93 -18.76 -0.12 7.37
N ILE A 94 -17.60 -0.28 6.76
CA ILE A 94 -16.90 0.70 5.96
C ILE A 94 -16.78 0.12 4.55
N GLU A 95 -17.63 0.57 3.62
CA GLU A 95 -17.76 -0.03 2.29
C GLU A 95 -16.47 0.06 1.46
N GLU A 96 -15.77 1.20 1.56
CA GLU A 96 -14.50 1.40 0.87
C GLU A 96 -13.39 0.48 1.41
N LEU A 97 -13.40 0.15 2.70
CA LEU A 97 -12.50 -0.84 3.28
C LEU A 97 -12.91 -2.26 2.87
N ASN A 98 -14.19 -2.60 2.93
CA ASN A 98 -14.70 -3.90 2.49
C ASN A 98 -14.35 -4.18 1.03
N ARG A 99 -14.42 -3.16 0.16
CA ARG A 99 -14.01 -3.25 -1.24
C ARG A 99 -12.55 -3.70 -1.36
N VAL A 100 -11.64 -3.03 -0.68
CA VAL A 100 -10.20 -3.33 -0.75
C VAL A 100 -9.87 -4.68 -0.12
N LEU A 101 -10.62 -5.10 0.90
CA LEU A 101 -10.51 -6.42 1.52
C LEU A 101 -11.10 -7.53 0.64
N GLY A 102 -11.88 -7.17 -0.41
CA GLY A 102 -12.55 -8.14 -1.27
C GLY A 102 -13.88 -8.66 -0.69
N GLY A 103 -14.54 -7.85 0.16
CA GLY A 103 -15.85 -8.12 0.73
C GLY A 103 -15.91 -8.26 2.26
N GLY A 104 -14.86 -7.85 2.98
CA GLY A 104 -14.82 -7.85 4.45
C GLY A 104 -13.63 -8.61 5.03
N LEU A 105 -13.55 -8.65 6.36
CA LEU A 105 -12.51 -9.38 7.09
C LEU A 105 -12.77 -10.88 7.04
N VAL A 106 -11.71 -11.65 6.79
CA VAL A 106 -11.76 -13.11 6.78
C VAL A 106 -11.31 -13.64 8.15
N PRO A 107 -12.10 -14.47 8.84
CA PRO A 107 -11.68 -15.10 10.10
C PRO A 107 -10.36 -15.85 9.95
N GLY A 108 -9.50 -15.74 10.94
CA GLY A 108 -8.17 -16.36 10.90
C GLY A 108 -7.18 -15.70 9.95
N SER A 109 -7.44 -14.48 9.45
CA SER A 109 -6.55 -13.74 8.56
C SER A 109 -5.64 -12.77 9.29
N LEU A 110 -4.46 -12.54 8.72
CA LEU A 110 -3.53 -11.50 9.15
C LEU A 110 -3.40 -10.43 8.06
N THR A 111 -3.84 -9.21 8.38
CA THR A 111 -3.84 -8.06 7.46
C THR A 111 -2.84 -7.00 7.92
N LEU A 112 -1.95 -6.58 7.04
CA LEU A 112 -1.03 -5.46 7.25
C LEU A 112 -1.62 -4.16 6.69
N VAL A 113 -1.67 -3.12 7.51
CA VAL A 113 -2.02 -1.75 7.09
C VAL A 113 -0.79 -0.87 7.19
N GLY A 114 -0.17 -0.60 6.04
CA GLY A 114 1.04 0.21 5.90
C GLY A 114 0.75 1.64 5.47
N GLY A 115 1.76 2.51 5.57
CA GLY A 115 1.69 3.89 5.10
C GLY A 115 2.48 4.86 5.99
N ASP A 116 2.62 6.10 5.52
CA ASP A 116 3.36 7.16 6.23
C ASP A 116 2.78 7.43 7.62
N PRO A 117 3.60 7.86 8.60
CA PRO A 117 3.11 8.32 9.90
C PRO A 117 2.14 9.48 9.74
N GLY A 118 1.01 9.46 10.48
CA GLY A 118 -0.02 10.50 10.45
C GLY A 118 -0.96 10.47 9.24
N ILE A 119 -0.89 9.44 8.36
CA ILE A 119 -1.76 9.31 7.18
C ILE A 119 -3.22 8.93 7.52
N GLY A 120 -3.48 8.35 8.72
CA GLY A 120 -4.82 7.95 9.16
C GLY A 120 -4.99 6.46 9.50
N LYS A 121 -3.92 5.63 9.45
CA LYS A 121 -4.01 4.18 9.73
C LYS A 121 -4.71 3.84 11.03
N SER A 122 -4.19 4.38 12.13
CA SER A 122 -4.74 4.13 13.47
C SER A 122 -6.16 4.70 13.65
N THR A 123 -6.50 5.77 12.91
CA THR A 123 -7.86 6.34 12.90
C THR A 123 -8.83 5.39 12.22
N LEU A 124 -8.49 4.90 11.01
CA LEU A 124 -9.33 3.92 10.31
C LEU A 124 -9.56 2.67 11.14
N LEU A 125 -8.47 2.10 11.71
CA LEU A 125 -8.60 0.87 12.50
C LEU A 125 -9.39 1.07 13.79
N LEU A 126 -9.31 2.25 14.40
CA LEU A 126 -10.14 2.58 15.56
C LEU A 126 -11.63 2.71 15.17
N GLN A 127 -11.93 3.26 13.97
CA GLN A 127 -13.30 3.28 13.43
C GLN A 127 -13.81 1.86 13.13
N VAL A 128 -12.98 0.99 12.55
CA VAL A 128 -13.31 -0.44 12.37
C VAL A 128 -13.65 -1.08 13.72
N CYS A 129 -12.82 -0.85 14.75
CA CYS A 129 -13.08 -1.38 16.09
C CYS A 129 -14.42 -0.90 16.65
N ARG A 130 -14.78 0.38 16.42
CA ARG A 130 -16.08 0.94 16.85
C ARG A 130 -17.23 0.20 16.19
N GLU A 131 -17.22 0.12 14.87
CA GLU A 131 -18.31 -0.50 14.11
C GLU A 131 -18.46 -1.98 14.45
N MET A 132 -17.36 -2.73 14.46
CA MET A 132 -17.38 -4.16 14.73
C MET A 132 -17.81 -4.47 16.18
N SER A 133 -17.38 -3.65 17.15
CA SER A 133 -17.81 -3.84 18.54
C SER A 133 -19.28 -3.47 18.76
N ALA A 134 -19.81 -2.51 18.00
CA ALA A 134 -21.23 -2.15 18.01
C ALA A 134 -22.11 -3.26 17.40
N ASP A 135 -21.58 -3.99 16.41
CA ASP A 135 -22.22 -5.16 15.79
C ASP A 135 -22.14 -6.43 16.65
N GLY A 136 -21.57 -6.32 17.85
CA GLY A 136 -21.54 -7.39 18.85
C GLY A 136 -20.27 -8.22 18.87
N HIS A 137 -19.31 -7.99 17.97
CA HIS A 137 -18.03 -8.70 17.95
C HIS A 137 -17.14 -8.31 19.13
N LYS A 138 -16.40 -9.28 19.66
CA LYS A 138 -15.38 -9.02 20.68
C LYS A 138 -14.11 -8.49 20.01
N VAL A 139 -13.80 -7.24 20.28
CA VAL A 139 -12.66 -6.53 19.68
C VAL A 139 -11.61 -6.20 20.74
N LEU A 140 -10.33 -6.48 20.43
CA LEU A 140 -9.21 -6.08 21.26
C LEU A 140 -8.26 -5.17 20.47
N TYR A 141 -8.03 -3.96 20.96
CA TYR A 141 -7.04 -3.03 20.42
C TYR A 141 -5.78 -3.04 21.29
N ILE A 142 -4.66 -3.46 20.72
CA ILE A 142 -3.35 -3.54 21.40
C ILE A 142 -2.52 -2.37 20.91
N SER A 143 -2.06 -1.52 21.83
CA SER A 143 -1.20 -0.39 21.53
C SER A 143 0.16 -0.54 22.20
N GLY A 144 1.21 -0.39 21.39
CA GLY A 144 2.58 -0.29 21.88
C GLY A 144 3.13 1.14 21.85
N GLU A 145 2.39 2.11 21.31
CA GLU A 145 2.85 3.50 21.15
C GLU A 145 2.11 4.48 22.06
N GLU A 146 0.81 4.28 22.23
CA GLU A 146 -0.06 5.21 22.96
C GLU A 146 -0.56 4.62 24.26
N SER A 147 -0.72 5.47 25.28
CA SER A 147 -1.36 5.12 26.56
C SER A 147 -2.89 5.00 26.38
N LEU A 148 -3.55 4.27 27.28
CA LEU A 148 -5.02 4.15 27.32
C LEU A 148 -5.73 5.50 27.29
N LYS A 149 -5.18 6.54 27.96
CA LYS A 149 -5.75 7.89 27.97
C LYS A 149 -5.67 8.57 26.61
N GLN A 150 -4.56 8.43 25.89
CA GLN A 150 -4.38 8.99 24.56
C GLN A 150 -5.31 8.34 23.55
N ILE A 151 -5.43 7.00 23.59
CA ILE A 151 -6.38 6.26 22.74
C ILE A 151 -7.81 6.72 23.04
N LYS A 152 -8.19 6.85 24.33
CA LYS A 152 -9.53 7.31 24.71
C LYS A 152 -9.84 8.72 24.22
N LEU A 153 -8.86 9.64 24.29
CA LEU A 153 -9.02 11.01 23.76
C LEU A 153 -9.25 11.01 22.24
N ARG A 154 -8.56 10.13 21.51
CA ARG A 154 -8.74 9.97 20.07
C ARG A 154 -10.09 9.32 19.76
N ALA A 155 -10.46 8.27 20.49
CA ALA A 155 -11.72 7.57 20.36
C ALA A 155 -12.92 8.49 20.57
N ASN A 156 -12.88 9.42 21.55
CA ASN A 156 -13.95 10.37 21.81
C ASN A 156 -14.25 11.33 20.64
N ARG A 157 -13.30 11.55 19.72
CA ARG A 157 -13.55 12.33 18.49
C ARG A 157 -14.29 11.53 17.44
N ILE A 158 -14.06 10.21 17.41
CA ILE A 158 -14.66 9.28 16.45
C ILE A 158 -16.11 8.96 16.83
N GLY A 159 -16.43 8.92 18.13
CA GLY A 159 -17.76 8.64 18.64
C GLY A 159 -17.78 7.72 19.85
N GLU A 160 -18.95 7.13 20.14
CA GLU A 160 -19.13 6.19 21.23
C GLU A 160 -18.68 4.78 20.85
N PHE A 161 -18.17 4.05 21.82
CA PHE A 161 -17.68 2.67 21.66
C PHE A 161 -18.45 1.73 22.58
N SER A 162 -18.75 0.53 22.08
CA SER A 162 -19.38 -0.55 22.83
C SER A 162 -18.43 -1.15 23.88
N ASP A 163 -18.99 -1.75 24.93
CA ASP A 163 -18.26 -2.51 25.97
C ASP A 163 -17.59 -3.79 25.40
N ASN A 164 -17.96 -4.21 24.19
CA ASN A 164 -17.31 -5.30 23.48
C ASN A 164 -15.90 -4.93 22.97
N MET A 165 -15.55 -3.64 22.97
CA MET A 165 -14.21 -3.17 22.66
C MET A 165 -13.35 -3.07 23.91
N ARG A 166 -12.21 -3.76 23.92
CA ARG A 166 -11.22 -3.70 24.99
C ARG A 166 -9.92 -3.11 24.47
N LEU A 167 -9.17 -2.46 25.37
CA LEU A 167 -7.89 -1.83 25.10
C LEU A 167 -6.80 -2.51 25.94
N LEU A 168 -5.66 -2.80 25.34
CA LEU A 168 -4.47 -3.32 25.99
C LEU A 168 -3.26 -2.46 25.59
N CYS A 169 -2.50 -1.94 26.58
CA CYS A 169 -1.22 -1.29 26.33
C CYS A 169 -0.11 -2.25 26.76
N GLU A 170 0.41 -3.04 25.81
CA GLU A 170 1.43 -4.05 26.02
C GLU A 170 2.27 -4.23 24.74
N THR A 171 3.53 -4.56 24.92
CA THR A 171 4.48 -4.78 23.82
C THR A 171 5.17 -6.14 23.89
N ASN A 172 5.11 -6.82 25.04
CA ASN A 172 5.65 -8.17 25.22
C ASN A 172 4.72 -9.22 24.59
N LEU A 173 5.22 -9.96 23.60
CA LEU A 173 4.44 -10.94 22.85
C LEU A 173 3.94 -12.10 23.70
N GLU A 174 4.67 -12.52 24.73
CA GLU A 174 4.26 -13.63 25.61
C GLU A 174 3.00 -13.24 26.39
N ILE A 175 2.96 -12.02 26.94
CA ILE A 175 1.80 -11.48 27.67
C ILE A 175 0.60 -11.30 26.72
N ILE A 176 0.88 -10.82 25.49
CA ILE A 176 -0.16 -10.67 24.48
C ILE A 176 -0.75 -12.02 24.08
N GLU A 177 0.07 -13.05 23.85
CA GLU A 177 -0.35 -14.41 23.50
C GLU A 177 -1.28 -15.00 24.60
N GLU A 178 -0.84 -14.94 25.87
CA GLU A 178 -1.66 -15.37 27.02
C GLU A 178 -3.00 -14.61 27.11
N THR A 179 -2.98 -13.32 26.80
CA THR A 179 -4.18 -12.49 26.83
C THR A 179 -5.15 -12.88 25.72
N LEU A 180 -4.66 -13.13 24.49
CA LEU A 180 -5.50 -13.55 23.36
C LEU A 180 -6.11 -14.93 23.59
N GLU A 181 -5.36 -15.86 24.15
CA GLU A 181 -5.87 -17.20 24.51
C GLU A 181 -6.97 -17.16 25.58
N ARG A 182 -6.83 -16.24 26.55
CA ARG A 182 -7.80 -16.06 27.64
C ARG A 182 -9.07 -15.34 27.19
N GLU A 183 -8.93 -14.19 26.52
CA GLU A 183 -10.03 -13.30 26.14
C GLU A 183 -10.80 -13.78 24.91
N LYS A 184 -10.11 -14.50 24.01
CA LYS A 184 -10.63 -15.04 22.74
C LYS A 184 -11.41 -13.99 21.95
N PRO A 185 -10.77 -12.85 21.58
CA PRO A 185 -11.41 -11.88 20.73
C PRO A 185 -11.61 -12.44 19.32
N GLU A 186 -12.58 -11.91 18.57
CA GLU A 186 -12.79 -12.25 17.17
C GLU A 186 -11.92 -11.38 16.26
N ILE A 187 -11.66 -10.15 16.70
CA ILE A 187 -10.89 -9.16 15.95
C ILE A 187 -9.84 -8.55 16.87
N VAL A 188 -8.62 -8.45 16.36
CA VAL A 188 -7.49 -7.83 17.06
C VAL A 188 -6.85 -6.77 16.17
N VAL A 189 -6.59 -5.60 16.73
CA VAL A 189 -5.75 -4.56 16.11
C VAL A 189 -4.47 -4.42 16.90
N VAL A 190 -3.32 -4.38 16.21
CA VAL A 190 -1.98 -4.18 16.79
C VAL A 190 -1.38 -2.90 16.23
N ASP A 191 -1.20 -1.88 17.08
CA ASP A 191 -0.72 -0.54 16.70
C ASP A 191 0.49 -0.13 17.57
N SER A 192 1.73 -0.30 17.09
CA SER A 192 2.20 -0.85 15.81
C SER A 192 3.06 -2.11 16.00
N ILE A 193 3.26 -2.86 14.92
CA ILE A 193 4.10 -4.08 14.93
C ILE A 193 5.55 -3.77 15.31
N GLN A 194 6.03 -2.55 15.02
CA GLN A 194 7.41 -2.15 15.31
C GLN A 194 7.73 -2.04 16.79
N THR A 195 6.72 -1.87 17.64
CA THR A 195 6.92 -1.77 19.10
C THR A 195 6.87 -3.12 19.78
N MET A 196 6.37 -4.15 19.11
CA MET A 196 6.25 -5.50 19.66
C MET A 196 7.62 -6.16 19.80
N TYR A 197 7.83 -6.90 20.89
CA TYR A 197 9.07 -7.62 21.09
C TYR A 197 8.86 -8.96 21.80
N GLN A 198 9.81 -9.88 21.52
CA GLN A 198 9.93 -11.16 22.20
C GLN A 198 11.28 -11.22 22.92
N GLU A 199 11.28 -11.58 24.22
CA GLU A 199 12.49 -11.59 25.04
C GLU A 199 13.55 -12.59 24.54
N SER A 200 13.14 -13.67 23.90
CA SER A 200 14.04 -14.68 23.34
C SER A 200 14.86 -14.16 22.14
N VAL A 201 14.45 -13.07 21.50
CA VAL A 201 15.14 -12.42 20.39
C VAL A 201 15.97 -11.26 20.91
N SER A 202 17.30 -11.36 20.82
CA SER A 202 18.23 -10.39 21.40
C SER A 202 18.30 -9.03 20.68
N ALA A 203 17.67 -8.90 19.51
CA ALA A 203 17.65 -7.66 18.75
C ALA A 203 16.68 -6.63 19.38
N ALA A 204 16.93 -5.34 19.16
CA ALA A 204 16.08 -4.27 19.69
C ALA A 204 14.66 -4.29 19.08
N PRO A 205 13.62 -3.82 19.81
CA PRO A 205 12.29 -3.60 19.24
C PRO A 205 12.38 -2.77 17.95
N GLY A 206 11.57 -3.11 16.95
CA GLY A 206 11.59 -2.47 15.63
C GLY A 206 12.66 -2.99 14.66
N SER A 207 13.59 -3.82 15.11
CA SER A 207 14.53 -4.51 14.21
C SER A 207 13.81 -5.49 13.29
N VAL A 208 14.44 -5.85 12.16
CA VAL A 208 13.89 -6.83 11.21
C VAL A 208 13.58 -8.16 11.88
N SER A 209 14.47 -8.64 12.74
CA SER A 209 14.30 -9.91 13.45
C SER A 209 13.10 -9.88 14.39
N GLN A 210 12.94 -8.83 15.20
CA GLN A 210 11.81 -8.68 16.12
C GLN A 210 10.48 -8.57 15.37
N VAL A 211 10.44 -7.73 14.34
CA VAL A 211 9.22 -7.51 13.55
C VAL A 211 8.79 -8.78 12.80
N ARG A 212 9.74 -9.57 12.28
CA ARG A 212 9.44 -10.87 11.66
C ARG A 212 8.94 -11.89 12.67
N GLU A 213 9.58 -11.99 13.83
CA GLU A 213 9.15 -12.90 14.89
C GLU A 213 7.76 -12.55 15.39
N ALA A 214 7.52 -11.26 15.70
CA ALA A 214 6.20 -10.77 16.10
C ALA A 214 5.11 -11.10 15.06
N THR A 215 5.41 -10.89 13.78
CA THR A 215 4.48 -11.23 12.70
C THR A 215 4.22 -12.73 12.62
N GLY A 216 5.26 -13.56 12.84
CA GLY A 216 5.13 -15.03 12.90
C GLY A 216 4.24 -15.48 14.06
N VAL A 217 4.36 -14.86 15.24
CA VAL A 217 3.49 -15.12 16.40
C VAL A 217 2.04 -14.75 16.06
N PHE A 218 1.77 -13.54 15.56
CA PHE A 218 0.42 -13.12 15.20
C PHE A 218 -0.19 -13.99 14.09
N LEU A 219 0.59 -14.42 13.10
CA LEU A 219 0.09 -15.33 12.07
C LEU A 219 -0.33 -16.69 12.66
N ARG A 220 0.45 -17.24 13.58
CA ARG A 220 0.13 -18.48 14.28
C ARG A 220 -1.14 -18.35 15.12
N LEU A 221 -1.27 -17.25 15.86
CA LEU A 221 -2.45 -16.95 16.68
C LEU A 221 -3.70 -16.72 15.81
N ALA A 222 -3.58 -15.97 14.71
CA ALA A 222 -4.67 -15.77 13.77
C ALA A 222 -5.22 -17.12 13.27
N LYS A 223 -4.35 -17.99 12.76
CA LYS A 223 -4.74 -19.30 12.22
C LYS A 223 -5.19 -20.27 13.30
N GLY A 224 -4.52 -20.30 14.46
CA GLY A 224 -4.80 -21.25 15.54
C GLY A 224 -6.07 -20.97 16.31
N LEU A 225 -6.38 -19.69 16.53
CA LEU A 225 -7.55 -19.24 17.30
C LEU A 225 -8.68 -18.72 16.40
N ASN A 226 -8.52 -18.75 15.08
CA ASN A 226 -9.46 -18.22 14.08
C ASN A 226 -9.79 -16.73 14.30
N ILE A 227 -8.81 -15.91 14.69
CA ILE A 227 -8.93 -14.49 14.97
C ILE A 227 -8.52 -13.68 13.73
N SER A 228 -9.30 -12.66 13.35
CA SER A 228 -8.88 -11.68 12.35
C SER A 228 -7.96 -10.64 13.00
N ILE A 229 -6.70 -10.61 12.58
CA ILE A 229 -5.70 -9.69 13.14
C ILE A 229 -5.31 -8.64 12.09
N LEU A 230 -5.43 -7.35 12.46
CA LEU A 230 -4.96 -6.21 11.68
C LEU A 230 -3.73 -5.61 12.35
N ILE A 231 -2.62 -5.56 11.65
CA ILE A 231 -1.38 -4.97 12.17
C ILE A 231 -1.04 -3.66 11.46
N VAL A 232 -0.71 -2.63 12.22
CA VAL A 232 -0.22 -1.35 11.71
C VAL A 232 1.28 -1.44 11.48
N GLY A 233 1.73 -1.03 10.28
CA GLY A 233 3.14 -0.90 9.92
C GLY A 233 3.47 0.52 9.48
N HIS A 234 4.53 1.13 10.06
CA HIS A 234 5.02 2.44 9.64
C HIS A 234 6.09 2.30 8.55
N VAL A 235 5.94 3.05 7.46
CA VAL A 235 6.99 3.19 6.44
C VAL A 235 8.04 4.16 6.97
N THR A 236 9.30 3.74 7.04
CA THR A 236 10.39 4.59 7.47
C THR A 236 11.23 5.02 6.28
N LYS A 237 11.45 6.32 6.12
CA LYS A 237 12.33 6.90 5.09
C LYS A 237 13.82 6.74 5.45
N GLU A 238 14.16 6.47 6.71
CA GLU A 238 15.51 6.56 7.26
C GLU A 238 16.17 5.20 7.61
N GLY A 239 15.59 4.08 7.20
CA GLY A 239 16.27 2.78 7.19
C GLY A 239 16.68 2.17 8.54
N THR A 240 16.34 2.73 9.70
CA THR A 240 16.71 2.19 11.02
C THR A 240 15.68 1.22 11.60
N VAL A 241 14.45 1.27 11.15
CA VAL A 241 13.33 0.41 11.60
C VAL A 241 12.84 -0.44 10.43
N ALA A 242 12.51 -1.70 10.69
CA ALA A 242 11.97 -2.60 9.67
C ALA A 242 10.70 -2.05 9.05
N GLY A 243 10.73 -1.80 7.74
CA GLY A 243 9.58 -1.32 6.99
C GLY A 243 8.56 -2.43 6.73
N PRO A 244 7.31 -2.08 6.35
CA PRO A 244 6.23 -3.04 6.05
C PRO A 244 6.57 -4.05 4.97
N ARG A 245 7.44 -3.72 4.01
CA ARG A 245 7.86 -4.61 2.91
C ARG A 245 8.45 -5.94 3.39
N VAL A 246 9.12 -5.94 4.54
CA VAL A 246 9.65 -7.17 5.15
C VAL A 246 8.54 -8.17 5.48
N LEU A 247 7.34 -7.67 5.78
CA LEU A 247 6.17 -8.44 6.23
C LEU A 247 5.24 -8.87 5.10
N GLU A 248 5.32 -8.23 3.92
CA GLU A 248 4.39 -8.47 2.81
C GLU A 248 4.26 -9.95 2.43
N HIS A 249 5.36 -10.70 2.52
CA HIS A 249 5.34 -12.13 2.19
C HIS A 249 4.71 -13.00 3.26
N MET A 250 4.70 -12.55 4.51
CA MET A 250 4.23 -13.31 5.67
C MET A 250 2.72 -13.19 5.89
N VAL A 251 2.14 -12.03 5.60
CA VAL A 251 0.72 -11.73 5.84
C VAL A 251 -0.18 -12.19 4.69
N ASP A 252 -1.48 -12.32 4.95
CA ASP A 252 -2.47 -12.73 3.94
C ASP A 252 -2.91 -11.56 3.05
N THR A 253 -3.07 -10.37 3.64
CA THR A 253 -3.50 -9.15 2.97
C THR A 253 -2.58 -7.99 3.32
N VAL A 254 -2.24 -7.16 2.34
CA VAL A 254 -1.43 -5.95 2.49
C VAL A 254 -2.20 -4.77 1.92
N LEU A 255 -2.47 -3.79 2.76
CA LEU A 255 -3.12 -2.53 2.43
C LEU A 255 -2.14 -1.38 2.65
N TYR A 256 -2.03 -0.47 1.69
CA TYR A 256 -1.21 0.73 1.85
C TYR A 256 -2.07 1.99 1.77
N PHE A 257 -1.89 2.87 2.75
CA PHE A 257 -2.37 4.25 2.65
C PHE A 257 -1.41 5.07 1.79
N GLU A 258 -1.97 5.72 0.78
CA GLU A 258 -1.32 6.66 -0.13
C GLU A 258 -2.00 8.03 -0.01
N GLY A 259 -1.27 9.10 -0.28
CA GLY A 259 -1.80 10.47 -0.32
C GLY A 259 -0.82 11.49 0.25
N ASP A 260 -1.02 12.74 -0.09
CA ASP A 260 -0.27 13.86 0.48
C ASP A 260 -0.89 14.24 1.84
N ARG A 261 -0.05 14.58 2.83
CA ARG A 261 -0.51 15.04 4.15
C ARG A 261 -1.35 16.33 4.08
N HIS A 262 -1.17 17.09 3.02
CA HIS A 262 -1.88 18.36 2.78
C HIS A 262 -3.15 18.18 1.94
N ALA A 263 -3.36 17.02 1.31
CA ALA A 263 -4.60 16.71 0.62
C ALA A 263 -5.68 16.27 1.62
N SER A 264 -6.94 16.61 1.38
CA SER A 264 -8.07 16.22 2.24
C SER A 264 -8.37 14.73 2.16
N TYR A 265 -8.04 14.08 1.04
CA TYR A 265 -8.34 12.66 0.82
C TYR A 265 -7.14 11.73 1.04
N ARG A 266 -7.48 10.47 1.26
CA ARG A 266 -6.55 9.34 1.45
C ARG A 266 -7.01 8.18 0.60
N ILE A 267 -6.07 7.51 -0.03
CA ILE A 267 -6.32 6.32 -0.82
C ILE A 267 -5.78 5.12 -0.05
N LEU A 268 -6.61 4.12 0.13
CA LEU A 268 -6.22 2.82 0.67
C LEU A 268 -6.14 1.83 -0.48
N ARG A 269 -4.95 1.35 -0.79
CA ARG A 269 -4.70 0.42 -1.90
C ARG A 269 -4.42 -1.00 -1.41
N GLY A 270 -5.09 -1.98 -2.00
CA GLY A 270 -4.80 -3.40 -1.82
C GLY A 270 -3.62 -3.83 -2.70
N VAL A 271 -2.45 -4.08 -2.07
CA VAL A 271 -1.23 -4.50 -2.79
C VAL A 271 -1.12 -6.03 -2.86
N LYS A 272 -1.60 -6.70 -1.83
CA LYS A 272 -1.68 -8.17 -1.77
C LYS A 272 -3.00 -8.55 -1.11
N ASN A 273 -3.70 -9.51 -1.70
CA ASN A 273 -4.89 -10.08 -1.11
C ASN A 273 -5.05 -11.55 -1.52
N ARG A 274 -4.97 -12.48 -0.57
CA ARG A 274 -5.18 -13.92 -0.82
C ARG A 274 -6.65 -14.28 -0.96
N PHE A 275 -7.55 -13.37 -0.54
CA PHE A 275 -8.99 -13.61 -0.45
C PHE A 275 -9.79 -12.81 -1.49
N GLY A 276 -9.12 -12.02 -2.32
CA GLY A 276 -9.80 -11.17 -3.30
C GLY A 276 -8.86 -10.57 -4.34
N SER A 277 -9.39 -9.60 -5.09
CA SER A 277 -8.64 -8.85 -6.08
C SER A 277 -7.54 -8.02 -5.43
N THR A 278 -6.43 -7.86 -6.13
CA THR A 278 -5.39 -6.89 -5.80
C THR A 278 -5.59 -5.61 -6.64
N ASN A 279 -4.96 -4.51 -6.23
CA ASN A 279 -5.06 -3.18 -6.85
C ASN A 279 -6.42 -2.49 -6.69
N GLU A 280 -7.37 -3.08 -5.94
CA GLU A 280 -8.56 -2.35 -5.53
C GLU A 280 -8.20 -1.17 -4.64
N ILE A 281 -8.93 -0.07 -4.77
CA ILE A 281 -8.74 1.11 -3.94
C ILE A 281 -10.00 1.50 -3.18
N GLY A 282 -9.80 1.99 -1.95
CA GLY A 282 -10.77 2.71 -1.16
C GLY A 282 -10.37 4.18 -1.06
N VAL A 283 -11.32 5.09 -1.19
CA VAL A 283 -11.08 6.53 -1.14
C VAL A 283 -11.78 7.11 0.09
N PHE A 284 -11.00 7.82 0.90
CA PHE A 284 -11.45 8.43 2.14
C PHE A 284 -11.12 9.92 2.18
N GLU A 285 -11.95 10.70 2.84
CA GLU A 285 -11.68 12.07 3.21
C GLU A 285 -11.36 12.14 4.70
N MET A 286 -10.33 12.92 5.06
CA MET A 286 -9.94 13.13 6.46
C MET A 286 -10.65 14.35 7.00
N GLU A 287 -11.53 14.13 7.96
CA GLU A 287 -12.24 15.19 8.67
C GLU A 287 -11.86 15.25 10.17
N ALA A 288 -12.47 16.15 10.92
CA ALA A 288 -12.14 16.37 12.34
C ALA A 288 -12.51 15.18 13.24
N ASP A 289 -13.55 14.45 12.88
CA ASP A 289 -14.09 13.28 13.59
C ASP A 289 -13.59 11.94 13.03
N GLY A 290 -12.80 11.93 11.96
CA GLY A 290 -12.18 10.72 11.43
C GLY A 290 -12.08 10.68 9.91
N LEU A 291 -12.05 9.45 9.38
CA LEU A 291 -12.03 9.16 7.96
C LEU A 291 -13.44 8.87 7.47
N HIS A 292 -13.87 9.61 6.46
CA HIS A 292 -15.17 9.45 5.79
C HIS A 292 -15.00 8.83 4.42
N GLU A 293 -15.91 7.97 4.03
CA GLU A 293 -15.90 7.30 2.73
C GLU A 293 -16.30 8.25 1.61
N VAL A 294 -15.51 8.29 0.55
CA VAL A 294 -15.86 9.04 -0.66
C VAL A 294 -16.67 8.15 -1.60
N LYS A 295 -17.99 8.29 -1.58
CA LYS A 295 -18.91 7.46 -2.38
C LYS A 295 -18.69 7.57 -3.88
N ASN A 296 -18.35 8.76 -4.37
CA ASN A 296 -18.06 9.03 -5.77
C ASN A 296 -16.68 9.69 -5.95
N PRO A 297 -15.58 8.93 -5.99
CA PRO A 297 -14.25 9.48 -6.16
C PRO A 297 -14.07 10.29 -7.43
N SER A 298 -14.73 9.88 -8.54
CA SER A 298 -14.64 10.61 -9.81
C SER A 298 -15.19 12.04 -9.70
N GLU A 299 -16.35 12.19 -9.06
CA GLU A 299 -16.94 13.51 -8.83
C GLU A 299 -16.06 14.36 -7.92
N PHE A 300 -15.54 13.75 -6.86
CA PHE A 300 -14.63 14.41 -5.93
C PHE A 300 -13.33 14.88 -6.62
N MET A 301 -12.73 14.03 -7.46
CA MET A 301 -11.48 14.32 -8.18
C MET A 301 -11.64 15.39 -9.27
N LEU A 302 -12.86 15.61 -9.76
CA LEU A 302 -13.16 16.63 -10.77
C LEU A 302 -13.58 17.97 -10.15
N ASN A 303 -13.76 18.05 -8.83
CA ASN A 303 -14.07 19.30 -8.14
C ASN A 303 -12.97 20.36 -8.36
N GLY A 304 -13.37 21.57 -8.74
CA GLY A 304 -12.45 22.68 -8.98
C GLY A 304 -11.74 22.63 -10.34
N LYS A 305 -12.18 21.76 -11.27
CA LYS A 305 -11.70 21.81 -12.66
C LYS A 305 -11.96 23.22 -13.23
N PRO A 306 -10.93 23.88 -13.82
CA PRO A 306 -11.11 25.19 -14.42
C PRO A 306 -11.98 25.10 -15.68
N GLU A 307 -12.90 26.02 -15.84
CA GLU A 307 -13.66 26.21 -17.06
C GLU A 307 -12.78 26.92 -18.10
N GLU A 308 -12.92 26.57 -19.38
CA GLU A 308 -12.25 27.21 -20.53
C GLU A 308 -10.72 27.34 -20.44
N ALA A 309 -10.04 26.42 -19.79
CA ALA A 309 -8.58 26.39 -19.71
C ALA A 309 -7.95 25.49 -20.77
N SER A 310 -6.94 26.02 -21.50
CA SER A 310 -6.12 25.17 -22.37
C SER A 310 -5.19 24.28 -21.53
N GLY A 311 -4.90 23.08 -22.02
CA GLY A 311 -4.01 22.14 -21.33
C GLY A 311 -4.74 21.23 -20.33
N SER A 312 -6.07 21.26 -20.23
CA SER A 312 -6.85 20.40 -19.34
C SER A 312 -7.72 19.44 -20.15
N ILE A 313 -7.76 18.17 -19.74
CA ILE A 313 -8.68 17.13 -20.24
C ILE A 313 -8.95 16.12 -19.16
N VAL A 314 -10.14 15.52 -19.19
CA VAL A 314 -10.48 14.39 -18.33
C VAL A 314 -10.16 13.06 -18.99
N VAL A 315 -9.67 12.12 -18.19
CA VAL A 315 -9.41 10.72 -18.57
C VAL A 315 -10.13 9.78 -17.62
N CYS A 316 -10.27 8.53 -18.00
CA CYS A 316 -10.73 7.48 -17.09
C CYS A 316 -9.64 6.43 -16.91
N SER A 317 -9.14 6.29 -15.68
CA SER A 317 -8.27 5.19 -15.27
C SER A 317 -9.07 4.08 -14.62
N MET A 318 -8.57 2.84 -14.72
CA MET A 318 -9.08 1.71 -13.95
C MET A 318 -8.15 1.42 -12.79
N GLU A 319 -8.69 1.52 -11.58
CA GLU A 319 -8.00 1.09 -10.37
C GLU A 319 -8.69 -0.18 -9.86
N GLY A 320 -8.04 -1.33 -10.11
CA GLY A 320 -8.70 -2.62 -9.96
C GLY A 320 -9.90 -2.77 -10.89
N THR A 321 -11.08 -2.88 -10.31
CA THR A 321 -12.34 -2.95 -11.05
C THR A 321 -13.06 -1.60 -11.17
N ARG A 322 -12.55 -0.55 -10.51
CA ARG A 322 -13.21 0.75 -10.39
C ARG A 322 -12.73 1.74 -11.45
N PRO A 323 -13.64 2.28 -12.28
CA PRO A 323 -13.33 3.41 -13.14
C PRO A 323 -13.24 4.70 -12.30
N ILE A 324 -12.20 5.49 -12.51
CA ILE A 324 -12.00 6.79 -11.85
C ILE A 324 -11.72 7.83 -12.92
N LEU A 325 -12.55 8.88 -12.94
CA LEU A 325 -12.34 10.03 -13.80
C LEU A 325 -11.40 11.03 -13.11
N ILE A 326 -10.41 11.47 -13.86
CA ILE A 326 -9.32 12.30 -13.33
C ILE A 326 -8.98 13.36 -14.37
N GLU A 327 -8.72 14.58 -13.91
CA GLU A 327 -8.21 15.65 -14.75
C GLU A 327 -6.70 15.50 -14.96
N ILE A 328 -6.27 15.61 -16.22
CA ILE A 328 -4.87 15.80 -16.60
C ILE A 328 -4.68 17.25 -16.99
N GLN A 329 -3.69 17.89 -16.39
CA GLN A 329 -3.27 19.26 -16.68
C GLN A 329 -1.88 19.25 -17.29
N ALA A 330 -1.68 19.97 -18.38
CA ALA A 330 -0.39 20.18 -19.01
C ALA A 330 -0.13 21.67 -19.21
N LEU A 331 1.09 22.10 -18.91
CA LEU A 331 1.56 23.45 -19.18
C LEU A 331 2.83 23.37 -20.04
N ILE A 332 2.76 23.89 -21.25
CA ILE A 332 3.87 23.97 -22.19
C ILE A 332 4.22 25.44 -22.41
N CYS A 333 5.47 25.81 -22.14
CA CYS A 333 5.96 27.17 -22.35
C CYS A 333 7.38 27.17 -22.93
N HIS A 334 7.78 28.25 -23.62
CA HIS A 334 9.14 28.39 -24.12
C HIS A 334 10.15 28.41 -22.97
N SER A 335 11.23 27.62 -23.11
CA SER A 335 12.31 27.61 -22.14
C SER A 335 13.22 28.81 -22.32
N ASN A 336 13.40 29.58 -21.26
CA ASN A 336 14.30 30.74 -21.25
C ASN A 336 15.72 30.38 -20.77
N PHE A 337 15.99 29.14 -20.41
CA PHE A 337 17.23 28.71 -19.72
C PHE A 337 18.13 27.79 -20.53
N GLY A 338 17.92 27.64 -21.82
CA GLY A 338 18.75 26.84 -22.73
C GLY A 338 18.57 25.32 -22.62
N ILE A 339 18.24 24.77 -21.44
CA ILE A 339 17.89 23.36 -21.24
C ILE A 339 16.44 23.26 -20.80
N PRO A 340 15.55 22.68 -21.61
CA PRO A 340 14.14 22.54 -21.28
C PRO A 340 13.92 21.71 -20.00
N ARG A 341 13.06 22.24 -19.12
CA ARG A 341 12.65 21.55 -17.90
C ARG A 341 11.42 20.70 -18.20
N ARG A 342 11.41 19.48 -17.71
CA ARG A 342 10.25 18.60 -17.81
C ARG A 342 9.94 18.05 -16.45
N GLN A 343 8.68 18.08 -16.08
CA GLN A 343 8.21 17.58 -14.79
C GLN A 343 6.87 16.83 -14.96
N ALA A 344 6.75 15.70 -14.28
CA ALA A 344 5.51 14.94 -14.23
C ALA A 344 5.14 14.71 -12.76
N ILE A 345 3.92 15.01 -12.38
CA ILE A 345 3.35 14.78 -11.06
C ILE A 345 2.15 13.84 -11.23
N GLY A 346 2.11 12.78 -10.47
CA GLY A 346 1.03 11.80 -10.52
C GLY A 346 1.14 10.77 -11.65
N THR A 347 2.12 10.89 -12.57
CA THR A 347 2.39 9.91 -13.62
C THR A 347 3.88 9.68 -13.82
N ASP A 348 4.25 8.70 -14.66
CA ASP A 348 5.65 8.38 -14.94
C ASP A 348 6.30 9.45 -15.83
N PHE A 349 7.42 9.98 -15.35
CA PHE A 349 8.19 11.02 -16.04
C PHE A 349 8.71 10.53 -17.41
N ASN A 350 9.17 9.26 -17.52
CA ASN A 350 9.70 8.74 -18.76
C ASN A 350 8.58 8.57 -19.79
N ARG A 351 7.36 8.22 -19.33
CA ARG A 351 6.18 8.11 -20.19
C ARG A 351 5.83 9.47 -20.82
N VAL A 352 5.81 10.53 -20.04
CA VAL A 352 5.58 11.90 -20.54
C VAL A 352 6.63 12.29 -21.58
N ASN A 353 7.92 12.04 -21.32
CA ASN A 353 9.00 12.31 -22.27
C ASN A 353 8.84 11.55 -23.58
N LEU A 354 8.43 10.28 -23.50
CA LEU A 354 8.19 9.44 -24.66
C LEU A 354 7.03 9.99 -25.49
N LEU A 355 5.92 10.38 -24.86
CA LEU A 355 4.78 10.98 -25.54
C LEU A 355 5.17 12.29 -26.22
N MET A 356 5.92 13.17 -25.55
CA MET A 356 6.45 14.40 -26.18
C MET A 356 7.28 14.11 -27.42
N ALA A 357 8.18 13.10 -27.37
CA ALA A 357 8.98 12.71 -28.52
C ALA A 357 8.11 12.17 -29.69
N VAL A 358 7.05 11.43 -29.38
CA VAL A 358 6.06 10.99 -30.38
C VAL A 358 5.34 12.19 -31.02
N LEU A 359 4.87 13.13 -30.20
CA LEU A 359 4.18 14.34 -30.69
C LEU A 359 5.10 15.19 -31.57
N GLU A 360 6.33 15.38 -31.17
CA GLU A 360 7.33 16.12 -31.96
C GLU A 360 7.61 15.42 -33.29
N LYS A 361 7.89 14.12 -33.26
CA LYS A 361 8.30 13.37 -34.45
C LYS A 361 7.14 13.09 -35.42
N ARG A 362 5.93 12.80 -34.92
CA ARG A 362 4.78 12.39 -35.73
C ARG A 362 3.87 13.53 -36.15
N LEU A 363 3.76 14.57 -35.32
CA LEU A 363 2.89 15.71 -35.59
C LEU A 363 3.68 16.96 -35.99
N GLY A 364 5.01 16.93 -35.94
CA GLY A 364 5.87 18.07 -36.27
C GLY A 364 5.80 19.22 -35.26
N LEU A 365 5.31 18.98 -34.03
CA LEU A 365 5.21 19.99 -32.98
C LEU A 365 6.61 20.28 -32.43
N GLN A 366 7.10 21.52 -32.60
CA GLN A 366 8.46 21.91 -32.20
C GLN A 366 8.52 22.17 -30.69
N MET A 367 8.56 21.11 -29.90
CA MET A 367 8.58 21.19 -28.43
C MET A 367 9.99 21.01 -27.83
N GLY A 368 11.02 20.85 -28.67
CA GLY A 368 12.41 20.64 -28.23
C GLY A 368 12.96 21.76 -27.35
N ASN A 369 12.47 22.99 -27.51
CA ASN A 369 12.85 24.15 -26.72
C ASN A 369 11.77 24.60 -25.74
N CYS A 370 10.84 23.70 -25.38
CA CYS A 370 9.75 24.03 -24.46
C CYS A 370 9.92 23.32 -23.12
N ASP A 371 9.69 24.05 -22.05
CA ASP A 371 9.44 23.49 -20.73
C ASP A 371 8.07 22.81 -20.75
N ALA A 372 7.96 21.65 -20.07
CA ALA A 372 6.74 20.88 -20.01
C ALA A 372 6.45 20.42 -18.58
N TYR A 373 5.27 20.73 -18.11
CA TYR A 373 4.78 20.35 -16.80
C TYR A 373 3.47 19.59 -17.00
N VAL A 374 3.42 18.33 -16.52
CA VAL A 374 2.22 17.50 -16.56
C VAL A 374 1.83 17.15 -15.14
N ASN A 375 0.58 17.36 -14.78
CA ASN A 375 0.05 17.09 -13.46
C ASN A 375 -1.25 16.29 -13.57
N ILE A 376 -1.35 15.21 -12.81
CA ILE A 376 -2.63 14.56 -12.55
C ILE A 376 -3.25 15.22 -11.34
N ALA A 377 -4.39 15.89 -11.54
CA ALA A 377 -5.11 16.55 -10.47
C ALA A 377 -5.52 15.53 -9.40
N GLY A 378 -5.63 16.02 -8.16
CA GLY A 378 -6.07 15.16 -7.07
C GLY A 378 -4.96 14.37 -6.37
N GLY A 379 -3.65 14.54 -6.71
CA GLY A 379 -2.53 13.90 -6.00
C GLY A 379 -2.47 12.36 -6.08
N ILE A 380 -3.25 11.75 -6.98
CA ILE A 380 -3.22 10.31 -7.27
C ILE A 380 -2.03 10.00 -8.19
N ARG A 381 -1.42 8.83 -7.98
CA ARG A 381 -0.43 8.32 -8.91
C ARG A 381 -1.05 7.27 -9.82
N ILE A 382 -1.04 7.52 -11.13
CA ILE A 382 -1.60 6.66 -12.17
C ILE A 382 -0.46 6.17 -13.07
N SER A 383 -0.38 4.88 -13.26
CA SER A 383 0.60 4.22 -14.15
C SER A 383 -0.06 3.51 -15.34
N GLU A 384 -1.38 3.58 -15.45
CA GLU A 384 -2.13 2.91 -16.51
C GLU A 384 -1.93 3.58 -17.88
N PRO A 385 -1.54 2.84 -18.95
CA PRO A 385 -1.33 3.41 -20.29
C PRO A 385 -2.60 4.00 -20.93
N ALA A 386 -3.79 3.67 -20.45
CA ALA A 386 -5.05 4.21 -20.95
C ALA A 386 -5.16 5.74 -20.89
N ILE A 387 -4.34 6.40 -20.03
CA ILE A 387 -4.32 7.85 -19.89
C ILE A 387 -3.43 8.56 -20.92
N ASP A 388 -2.65 7.84 -21.72
CA ASP A 388 -1.68 8.43 -22.65
C ASP A 388 -2.33 9.39 -23.66
N LEU A 389 -3.48 9.00 -24.20
CA LEU A 389 -4.19 9.85 -25.15
C LEU A 389 -4.60 11.18 -24.52
N GLY A 390 -5.05 11.15 -23.27
CA GLY A 390 -5.35 12.34 -22.50
C GLY A 390 -4.12 13.20 -22.25
N ILE A 391 -2.99 12.60 -21.81
CA ILE A 391 -1.73 13.34 -21.63
C ILE A 391 -1.32 14.02 -22.93
N ALA A 392 -1.35 13.30 -24.06
CA ALA A 392 -1.00 13.85 -25.36
C ALA A 392 -1.91 15.01 -25.78
N LEU A 393 -3.23 14.88 -25.59
CA LEU A 393 -4.20 15.92 -25.91
C LEU A 393 -4.08 17.14 -25.00
N ALA A 394 -3.80 16.96 -23.70
CA ALA A 394 -3.49 18.07 -22.79
C ALA A 394 -2.23 18.84 -23.24
N ILE A 395 -1.16 18.12 -23.59
CA ILE A 395 0.08 18.72 -24.11
C ILE A 395 -0.20 19.50 -25.40
N ILE A 396 -0.93 18.91 -26.37
CA ILE A 396 -1.28 19.57 -27.64
C ILE A 396 -2.14 20.83 -27.39
N SER A 397 -3.14 20.71 -26.53
CA SER A 397 -4.04 21.82 -26.14
C SER A 397 -3.26 22.98 -25.55
N SER A 398 -2.36 22.71 -24.59
CA SER A 398 -1.50 23.73 -24.00
C SER A 398 -0.53 24.35 -25.02
N PHE A 399 0.13 23.52 -25.85
CA PHE A 399 1.08 24.01 -26.87
C PHE A 399 0.42 24.89 -27.93
N LYS A 400 -0.82 24.56 -28.34
CA LYS A 400 -1.58 25.33 -29.32
C LYS A 400 -2.43 26.44 -28.69
N ASN A 401 -2.47 26.54 -27.36
CA ASN A 401 -3.35 27.41 -26.59
C ASN A 401 -4.82 27.28 -27.03
N LYS A 402 -5.30 26.02 -27.21
CA LYS A 402 -6.65 25.73 -27.65
C LYS A 402 -7.39 24.93 -26.56
N VAL A 403 -8.55 25.44 -26.16
CA VAL A 403 -9.39 24.79 -25.12
C VAL A 403 -10.03 23.54 -25.66
N ILE A 404 -10.03 22.47 -24.85
CA ILE A 404 -10.81 21.26 -25.12
C ILE A 404 -12.15 21.40 -24.39
N ASP A 405 -13.23 21.04 -25.06
CA ASP A 405 -14.57 21.06 -24.46
C ASP A 405 -14.60 20.30 -23.13
N GLU A 406 -15.12 20.94 -22.08
CA GLU A 406 -15.09 20.43 -20.70
C GLU A 406 -15.81 19.09 -20.50
N LYS A 407 -16.78 18.77 -21.39
CA LYS A 407 -17.55 17.53 -21.40
C LYS A 407 -16.91 16.46 -22.29
N THR A 408 -15.67 16.66 -22.72
CA THR A 408 -14.90 15.68 -23.49
C THR A 408 -13.99 14.90 -22.60
N ILE A 409 -13.98 13.57 -22.78
CA ILE A 409 -13.08 12.65 -22.11
C ILE A 409 -12.30 11.85 -23.17
N ALA A 410 -11.03 11.54 -22.89
CA ALA A 410 -10.18 10.76 -23.80
C ALA A 410 -9.54 9.56 -23.10
N MET A 411 -9.44 8.44 -23.81
CA MET A 411 -8.83 7.20 -23.34
C MET A 411 -8.14 6.48 -24.49
N GLY A 412 -6.95 5.98 -24.26
CA GLY A 412 -6.18 5.21 -25.25
C GLY A 412 -4.72 5.14 -24.90
N GLU A 413 -4.06 4.03 -25.22
CA GLU A 413 -2.62 3.90 -25.16
C GLU A 413 -2.00 4.44 -26.45
N ILE A 414 -0.85 5.12 -26.36
CA ILE A 414 -0.13 5.65 -27.53
C ILE A 414 1.15 4.84 -27.74
N GLY A 415 1.28 4.28 -28.96
CA GLY A 415 2.51 3.64 -29.40
C GLY A 415 3.52 4.62 -30.02
N LEU A 416 4.74 4.16 -30.24
CA LEU A 416 5.86 4.98 -30.76
C LEU A 416 5.66 5.46 -32.20
N SER A 417 4.78 4.80 -32.98
CA SER A 417 4.40 5.25 -34.32
C SER A 417 3.34 6.33 -34.31
N GLY A 418 2.80 6.69 -33.14
CA GLY A 418 1.69 7.62 -32.99
C GLY A 418 0.32 6.95 -33.15
N GLU A 419 0.27 5.62 -33.22
CA GLU A 419 -0.96 4.84 -33.24
C GLU A 419 -1.65 4.87 -31.86
N VAL A 420 -3.00 4.86 -31.87
CA VAL A 420 -3.81 4.75 -30.65
C VAL A 420 -4.29 3.30 -30.52
N ARG A 421 -3.86 2.65 -29.45
CA ARG A 421 -4.11 1.23 -29.15
C ARG A 421 -5.30 1.03 -28.22
N ALA A 422 -5.88 -0.17 -28.32
CA ALA A 422 -6.96 -0.60 -27.45
C ALA A 422 -6.54 -0.59 -25.98
N VAL A 423 -7.49 -0.23 -25.12
CA VAL A 423 -7.37 -0.34 -23.68
C VAL A 423 -8.50 -1.19 -23.11
N SER A 424 -8.27 -1.78 -21.95
CA SER A 424 -9.24 -2.68 -21.31
C SER A 424 -10.48 -1.94 -20.81
N MET A 425 -11.59 -2.65 -20.69
CA MET A 425 -12.83 -2.23 -20.00
C MET A 425 -13.45 -0.91 -20.51
N ILE A 426 -13.29 -0.61 -21.79
CA ILE A 426 -13.87 0.61 -22.42
C ILE A 426 -15.35 0.81 -22.12
N PRO A 427 -16.24 -0.21 -22.18
CA PRO A 427 -17.65 -0.02 -21.84
C PRO A 427 -17.89 0.52 -20.43
N VAL A 428 -17.13 0.03 -19.45
CA VAL A 428 -17.23 0.47 -18.04
C VAL A 428 -16.78 1.92 -17.90
N ARG A 429 -15.67 2.29 -18.55
CA ARG A 429 -15.12 3.66 -18.55
C ARG A 429 -16.11 4.66 -19.19
N VAL A 430 -16.70 4.29 -20.32
CA VAL A 430 -17.66 5.15 -21.03
C VAL A 430 -18.97 5.29 -20.23
N GLN A 431 -19.42 4.23 -19.56
CA GLN A 431 -20.59 4.32 -18.67
C GLN A 431 -20.35 5.26 -17.49
N GLU A 432 -19.18 5.21 -16.88
CA GLU A 432 -18.84 6.14 -15.78
C GLU A 432 -18.76 7.59 -16.29
N ALA A 433 -18.14 7.81 -17.45
CA ALA A 433 -18.10 9.14 -18.07
C ALA A 433 -19.53 9.67 -18.33
N LYS A 434 -20.40 8.85 -18.91
CA LYS A 434 -21.81 9.22 -19.14
C LYS A 434 -22.54 9.55 -17.85
N LYS A 435 -22.37 8.73 -16.79
CA LYS A 435 -22.99 8.94 -15.47
C LYS A 435 -22.63 10.29 -14.87
N LEU A 436 -21.41 10.78 -15.13
CA LEU A 436 -20.92 12.07 -14.68
C LEU A 436 -21.16 13.22 -15.65
N GLY A 437 -21.98 13.02 -16.69
CA GLY A 437 -22.47 14.06 -17.59
C GLY A 437 -21.52 14.41 -18.73
N PHE A 438 -20.50 13.59 -19.02
CA PHE A 438 -19.69 13.74 -20.24
C PHE A 438 -20.51 13.42 -21.48
N THR A 439 -20.36 14.24 -22.52
CA THR A 439 -21.12 14.11 -23.76
C THR A 439 -20.28 13.58 -24.92
N THR A 440 -18.96 13.69 -24.85
CA THR A 440 -18.03 13.27 -25.91
C THR A 440 -16.94 12.38 -25.34
N CYS A 441 -16.68 11.25 -26.01
CA CYS A 441 -15.66 10.30 -25.60
C CYS A 441 -14.74 9.97 -26.78
N ILE A 442 -13.46 10.31 -26.69
CA ILE A 442 -12.43 9.98 -27.68
C ILE A 442 -11.77 8.66 -27.25
N ILE A 443 -11.92 7.62 -28.07
CA ILE A 443 -11.44 6.27 -27.77
C ILE A 443 -10.70 5.66 -28.99
N PRO A 444 -9.92 4.58 -28.78
CA PRO A 444 -9.32 3.85 -29.90
C PRO A 444 -10.38 3.36 -30.88
N ALA A 445 -10.19 3.54 -32.18
CA ALA A 445 -11.15 3.15 -33.22
C ALA A 445 -11.54 1.66 -33.15
N VAL A 446 -10.60 0.81 -32.75
CA VAL A 446 -10.81 -0.65 -32.58
C VAL A 446 -11.76 -0.99 -31.43
N CYS A 447 -12.03 -0.05 -30.51
CA CYS A 447 -12.91 -0.25 -29.36
C CYS A 447 -14.34 0.26 -29.60
N VAL A 448 -14.62 0.99 -30.68
CA VAL A 448 -15.91 1.64 -30.94
C VAL A 448 -17.05 0.63 -30.94
N ASP A 449 -16.83 -0.55 -31.50
CA ASP A 449 -17.85 -1.60 -31.58
C ASP A 449 -18.33 -2.10 -30.23
N SER A 450 -17.45 -2.07 -29.22
CA SER A 450 -17.77 -2.52 -27.85
C SER A 450 -18.73 -1.58 -27.10
N VAL A 451 -18.90 -0.35 -27.58
CA VAL A 451 -19.70 0.69 -26.91
C VAL A 451 -20.92 1.16 -27.77
N LYS A 452 -21.21 0.52 -28.89
CA LYS A 452 -22.33 0.87 -29.78
C LYS A 452 -23.70 0.95 -29.09
N ASN A 453 -23.88 0.21 -28.01
CA ASN A 453 -25.14 0.15 -27.27
C ASN A 453 -25.27 1.26 -26.22
N ILE A 454 -24.21 2.05 -25.97
CA ILE A 454 -24.25 3.15 -25.01
C ILE A 454 -24.76 4.40 -25.73
N ARG A 455 -25.97 4.85 -25.33
CA ARG A 455 -26.63 6.03 -25.89
C ARG A 455 -26.28 7.28 -25.08
N ASP A 456 -26.62 8.45 -25.60
CA ASP A 456 -26.49 9.77 -24.94
C ASP A 456 -25.05 10.19 -24.66
N ILE A 457 -24.09 9.63 -25.37
CA ILE A 457 -22.68 10.05 -25.41
C ILE A 457 -22.14 9.86 -26.82
N THR A 458 -21.49 10.87 -27.38
CA THR A 458 -20.84 10.83 -28.69
C THR A 458 -19.53 10.09 -28.61
N ILE A 459 -19.37 9.02 -29.38
CA ILE A 459 -18.15 8.23 -29.43
C ILE A 459 -17.33 8.60 -30.66
N LEU A 460 -16.11 9.10 -30.44
CA LEU A 460 -15.18 9.46 -31.51
C LEU A 460 -14.02 8.46 -31.51
N GLY A 461 -14.01 7.59 -32.53
CA GLY A 461 -12.96 6.57 -32.69
C GLY A 461 -11.74 7.12 -33.44
N VAL A 462 -10.56 7.05 -32.85
CA VAL A 462 -9.30 7.53 -33.43
C VAL A 462 -8.30 6.39 -33.64
N LYS A 463 -7.57 6.41 -34.76
CA LYS A 463 -6.51 5.43 -35.07
C LYS A 463 -5.13 5.95 -34.70
N SER A 464 -4.96 7.26 -34.69
CA SER A 464 -3.68 7.92 -34.43
C SER A 464 -3.85 9.17 -33.58
N VAL A 465 -2.76 9.65 -33.00
CA VAL A 465 -2.72 10.94 -32.30
C VAL A 465 -3.01 12.11 -33.26
N ALA A 466 -2.69 11.94 -34.56
CA ALA A 466 -3.00 12.94 -35.59
C ALA A 466 -4.51 13.09 -35.77
N ASP A 467 -5.26 11.98 -35.78
CA ASP A 467 -6.73 12.01 -35.88
C ASP A 467 -7.31 12.70 -34.63
N ALA A 468 -6.80 12.32 -33.44
CA ALA A 468 -7.26 12.89 -32.18
C ALA A 468 -6.99 14.40 -32.07
N MET A 469 -5.85 14.89 -32.59
CA MET A 469 -5.51 16.31 -32.62
C MET A 469 -6.49 17.13 -33.48
N GLN A 470 -7.15 16.56 -34.45
CA GLN A 470 -8.13 17.26 -35.30
C GLN A 470 -9.48 17.46 -34.61
N LEU A 471 -9.73 16.71 -33.54
CA LEU A 471 -11.00 16.74 -32.79
C LEU A 471 -11.02 17.81 -31.68
N ILE A 472 -9.88 18.43 -31.41
CA ILE A 472 -9.69 19.41 -30.35
C ILE A 472 -9.29 20.79 -30.90
#